data_97bdfbf30f704389a9a334ec56ace7e0
#
_entry.id   97bdfbf30f704389a9a334ec56ace7e0
#
_cell.length_a   1.000
_cell.length_b   1.000
_cell.length_c   1.000
_cell.angle_alpha   90.00
_cell.angle_beta   90.00
_cell.angle_gamma   90.00
#
_symmetry.space_group_name_H-M   'P 1'
#
loop_
_entity.id
_entity.type
_entity.pdbx_description
1 polymer ?
#
loop_
_entity_poly.entity_id
_entity_poly.type
_entity_poly.pdbx_seq_one_letter_code
_entity_poly.pdbx_strand_id
1 'polypeptide(L)'
;GGKDSMSGSFEQLDVPPTFVSFAVAMTKAAKVISPEFKRAGSLVCLLRPEYTADGVPEAASQKRVFSAVEAGVADGSILSAYALTHHAAEAAAKMCFGNGVGLTLDGVSEPDMLFAPMHGAFLLECTAVPAGALCIGHTTDDPAVVCGGDRVPLDKLYDAFAGTLESVYPTRAPQSASAAPRTYSYANGSRKAPAVVGGRVKVLIPVFPGTNCEYDTARAFEKAGADAEIFVVNNLSRESLAQSVKAFAERGRDSRIIMLPGGFSGGDEPDGSGKFITSFFRNDYVSEMVAELLEKRDGLMCGICNGFQELIKLGL
;
A
#
# COMPACT_ATOMS: atom_id res chain seq x y z
N GLY A 1 2.68 13.54 7.41
CA GLY A 1 1.68 13.74 6.38
C GLY A 1 0.39 13.01 6.68
N GLY A 2 -0.65 13.33 5.96
CA GLY A 2 -1.94 12.69 6.05
C GLY A 2 -2.64 12.71 4.69
N LYS A 3 -3.60 11.82 4.54
CA LYS A 3 -4.45 11.74 3.36
C LYS A 3 -5.88 11.49 3.81
N ASP A 4 -6.82 12.18 3.19
CA ASP A 4 -8.23 11.82 3.26
C ASP A 4 -8.49 10.66 2.31
N SER A 5 -9.21 9.63 2.78
CA SER A 5 -9.72 8.58 1.91
C SER A 5 -11.05 9.01 1.33
N MET A 6 -11.43 8.41 0.20
CA MET A 6 -12.75 8.66 -0.37
C MET A 6 -13.82 8.13 0.57
N SER A 7 -14.80 8.99 0.87
CA SER A 7 -16.04 8.64 1.55
C SER A 7 -17.21 8.69 0.55
N GLY A 8 -18.20 7.87 0.74
CA GLY A 8 -19.36 7.84 -0.11
C GLY A 8 -20.22 6.62 0.11
N SER A 9 -21.40 6.60 -0.49
CA SER A 9 -22.33 5.48 -0.43
C SER A 9 -22.58 4.92 -1.81
N PHE A 10 -22.60 3.60 -1.92
CA PHE A 10 -22.96 2.89 -3.14
C PHE A 10 -23.84 1.69 -2.75
N GLU A 11 -25.08 1.70 -3.21
CA GLU A 11 -26.11 0.73 -2.81
C GLU A 11 -26.22 0.60 -1.28
N GLN A 12 -25.84 -0.54 -0.69
CA GLN A 12 -25.87 -0.80 0.75
C GLN A 12 -24.50 -0.58 1.42
N LEU A 13 -23.50 -0.18 0.64
CA LEU A 13 -22.14 0.06 1.15
C LEU A 13 -21.95 1.55 1.46
N ASP A 14 -21.71 1.84 2.72
CA ASP A 14 -21.34 3.17 3.19
C ASP A 14 -19.85 3.18 3.57
N VAL A 15 -19.07 3.99 2.88
CA VAL A 15 -17.65 4.23 3.23
C VAL A 15 -17.59 5.48 4.08
N PRO A 16 -17.28 5.38 5.39
CA PRO A 16 -17.21 6.54 6.27
C PRO A 16 -16.03 7.44 5.91
N PRO A 17 -16.10 8.73 6.24
CA PRO A 17 -14.95 9.61 6.19
C PRO A 17 -13.79 9.02 7.00
N THR A 18 -12.66 8.77 6.35
CA THR A 18 -11.50 8.14 6.97
C THR A 18 -10.28 9.02 6.83
N PHE A 19 -9.71 9.43 7.95
CA PHE A 19 -8.46 10.19 7.98
C PHE A 19 -7.28 9.24 8.18
N VAL A 20 -6.36 9.24 7.24
CA VAL A 20 -5.13 8.45 7.33
C VAL A 20 -3.97 9.37 7.65
N SER A 21 -3.34 9.15 8.81
CA SER A 21 -2.14 9.86 9.22
C SER A 21 -0.93 8.94 9.13
N PHE A 22 0.17 9.44 8.58
CA PHE A 22 1.42 8.71 8.49
C PHE A 22 2.61 9.60 8.79
N ALA A 23 3.68 8.98 9.29
CA ALA A 23 4.97 9.61 9.53
C ALA A 23 6.08 8.81 8.86
N VAL A 24 7.10 9.51 8.38
CA VAL A 24 8.26 8.90 7.72
C VAL A 24 9.51 9.27 8.49
N ALA A 25 10.32 8.27 8.82
CA ALA A 25 11.65 8.44 9.40
C ALA A 25 12.66 7.60 8.62
N MET A 26 13.91 8.07 8.59
CA MET A 26 14.99 7.36 7.92
C MET A 26 15.76 6.49 8.92
N THR A 27 16.06 5.25 8.52
CA THR A 27 16.91 4.34 9.28
C THR A 27 17.82 3.53 8.35
N LYS A 28 18.79 2.82 8.92
CA LYS A 28 19.60 1.87 8.15
C LYS A 28 18.88 0.55 8.02
N ALA A 29 18.83 -0.04 6.81
CA ALA A 29 18.14 -1.31 6.57
C ALA A 29 18.62 -2.45 7.50
N ALA A 30 19.89 -2.47 7.86
CA ALA A 30 20.46 -3.45 8.78
C ALA A 30 19.94 -3.33 10.23
N LYS A 31 19.23 -2.26 10.58
CA LYS A 31 18.60 -2.06 11.90
C LYS A 31 17.11 -2.38 11.92
N VAL A 32 16.56 -2.81 10.79
CA VAL A 32 15.13 -3.14 10.68
C VAL A 32 14.94 -4.60 11.06
N ILE A 33 14.03 -4.86 11.99
CA ILE A 33 13.57 -6.19 12.35
C ILE A 33 12.10 -6.34 11.95
N SER A 34 11.69 -7.54 11.59
CA SER A 34 10.31 -7.86 11.27
C SER A 34 9.56 -8.41 12.49
N PRO A 35 8.21 -8.31 12.53
CA PRO A 35 7.44 -8.61 13.73
C PRO A 35 7.24 -10.10 14.03
N GLU A 36 7.37 -11.00 13.06
CA GLU A 36 7.15 -12.44 13.30
C GLU A 36 8.19 -13.06 14.23
N PHE A 37 7.80 -14.05 15.03
CA PHE A 37 8.72 -14.83 15.87
C PHE A 37 9.76 -15.56 15.01
N LYS A 38 11.03 -15.56 15.45
CA LYS A 38 12.16 -16.05 14.67
C LYS A 38 12.46 -17.51 14.91
N ARG A 39 12.33 -17.96 16.16
CA ARG A 39 12.71 -19.33 16.57
C ARG A 39 12.00 -19.76 17.85
N ALA A 40 11.94 -21.04 18.11
CA ALA A 40 11.52 -21.60 19.38
C ALA A 40 12.56 -21.36 20.50
N GLY A 41 12.09 -21.33 21.74
CA GLY A 41 12.93 -21.17 22.92
C GLY A 41 13.32 -19.75 23.29
N SER A 42 12.78 -18.75 22.60
CA SER A 42 12.96 -17.34 22.93
C SER A 42 11.95 -16.88 23.98
N LEU A 43 12.32 -15.89 24.80
CA LEU A 43 11.40 -15.24 25.73
C LEU A 43 10.42 -14.34 25.00
N VAL A 44 9.17 -14.30 25.44
CA VAL A 44 8.16 -13.38 24.94
C VAL A 44 7.79 -12.39 26.04
N CYS A 45 8.05 -11.12 25.77
CA CYS A 45 7.95 -10.05 26.75
C CYS A 45 6.98 -8.96 26.28
N LEU A 46 6.16 -8.47 27.22
CA LEU A 46 5.27 -7.35 27.01
C LEU A 46 5.88 -6.10 27.67
N LEU A 47 6.16 -5.08 26.86
CA LEU A 47 6.66 -3.79 27.31
C LEU A 47 5.60 -2.73 27.05
N ARG A 48 5.09 -2.08 28.10
CA ARG A 48 3.99 -1.13 28.01
C ARG A 48 4.33 0.19 28.66
N PRO A 49 3.78 1.31 28.15
CA PRO A 49 3.86 2.60 28.83
C PRO A 49 2.91 2.64 30.03
N GLU A 50 3.05 3.66 30.85
CA GLU A 50 2.03 4.10 31.80
C GLU A 50 0.90 4.80 31.06
N TYR A 51 -0.32 4.66 31.53
CA TYR A 51 -1.49 5.25 30.93
C TYR A 51 -2.15 6.26 31.84
N THR A 52 -2.71 7.33 31.26
CA THR A 52 -3.61 8.25 31.95
C THR A 52 -4.92 7.56 32.31
N ALA A 53 -5.76 8.23 33.11
CA ALA A 53 -7.09 7.72 33.46
C ALA A 53 -7.99 7.48 32.23
N ASP A 54 -7.74 8.22 31.13
CA ASP A 54 -8.45 8.09 29.86
C ASP A 54 -7.85 7.02 28.93
N GLY A 55 -6.86 6.25 29.40
CA GLY A 55 -6.22 5.19 28.63
C GLY A 55 -5.22 5.66 27.56
N VAL A 56 -4.81 6.93 27.60
CA VAL A 56 -3.79 7.48 26.69
C VAL A 56 -2.39 7.23 27.25
N PRO A 57 -1.43 6.73 26.44
CA PRO A 57 -0.06 6.59 26.90
C PRO A 57 0.56 7.91 27.36
N GLU A 58 1.19 7.92 28.54
CA GLU A 58 1.95 9.09 29.01
C GLU A 58 3.20 9.30 28.17
N ALA A 59 3.40 10.51 27.66
CA ALA A 59 4.46 10.82 26.69
C ALA A 59 5.87 10.49 27.19
N ALA A 60 6.15 10.72 28.47
CA ALA A 60 7.47 10.43 29.06
C ALA A 60 7.69 8.91 29.18
N SER A 61 6.66 8.17 29.58
CA SER A 61 6.70 6.71 29.65
C SER A 61 6.80 6.09 28.27
N GLN A 62 6.03 6.58 27.29
CA GLN A 62 6.10 6.13 25.90
C GLN A 62 7.49 6.30 25.28
N LYS A 63 8.16 7.42 25.55
CA LYS A 63 9.54 7.63 25.10
C LYS A 63 10.51 6.61 25.73
N ARG A 64 10.32 6.26 27.00
CA ARG A 64 11.14 5.20 27.65
C ARG A 64 10.95 3.85 26.95
N VAL A 65 9.71 3.50 26.62
CA VAL A 65 9.39 2.28 25.87
C VAL A 65 10.10 2.26 24.52
N PHE A 66 10.00 3.32 23.74
CA PHE A 66 10.67 3.42 22.44
C PHE A 66 12.20 3.29 22.57
N SER A 67 12.80 3.98 23.54
CA SER A 67 14.24 3.91 23.78
C SER A 67 14.71 2.50 24.19
N ALA A 68 13.93 1.79 25.00
CA ALA A 68 14.24 0.40 25.39
C ALA A 68 14.16 -0.55 24.21
N VAL A 69 13.15 -0.42 23.33
CA VAL A 69 13.03 -1.23 22.12
C VAL A 69 14.18 -0.92 21.15
N GLU A 70 14.49 0.36 20.92
CA GLU A 70 15.61 0.76 20.05
C GLU A 70 16.95 0.19 20.54
N ALA A 71 17.22 0.29 21.85
CA ALA A 71 18.44 -0.24 22.45
C ALA A 71 18.53 -1.77 22.28
N GLY A 72 17.45 -2.51 22.59
CA GLY A 72 17.44 -3.96 22.48
C GLY A 72 17.51 -4.48 21.03
N VAL A 73 16.99 -3.72 20.06
CA VAL A 73 17.21 -4.01 18.64
C VAL A 73 18.65 -3.75 18.25
N ALA A 74 19.26 -2.68 18.75
CA ALA A 74 20.63 -2.32 18.42
C ALA A 74 21.67 -3.29 18.98
N ASP A 75 21.44 -3.84 20.18
CA ASP A 75 22.32 -4.83 20.81
C ASP A 75 21.99 -6.28 20.49
N GLY A 76 20.89 -6.53 19.77
CA GLY A 76 20.44 -7.87 19.35
C GLY A 76 19.74 -8.68 20.46
N SER A 77 19.40 -8.10 21.59
CA SER A 77 18.63 -8.75 22.65
C SER A 77 17.14 -8.86 22.31
N ILE A 78 16.62 -8.00 21.44
CA ILE A 78 15.29 -8.09 20.85
C ILE A 78 15.41 -8.63 19.42
N LEU A 79 14.79 -9.79 19.16
CA LEU A 79 14.83 -10.49 17.89
C LEU A 79 13.69 -10.10 16.98
N SER A 80 12.50 -9.87 17.56
CA SER A 80 11.32 -9.33 16.87
C SER A 80 10.50 -8.43 17.77
N ALA A 81 9.76 -7.49 17.19
CA ALA A 81 8.93 -6.54 17.91
C ALA A 81 7.64 -6.24 17.14
N TYR A 82 6.52 -6.30 17.83
CA TYR A 82 5.20 -5.93 17.32
C TYR A 82 4.65 -4.76 18.13
N ALA A 83 4.42 -3.62 17.49
CA ALA A 83 3.77 -2.48 18.11
C ALA A 83 2.25 -2.73 18.23
N LEU A 84 1.72 -2.73 19.45
CA LEU A 84 0.31 -3.01 19.70
C LEU A 84 -0.55 -1.81 19.27
N THR A 85 -1.50 -2.09 18.40
CA THR A 85 -2.58 -1.15 18.03
C THR A 85 -3.85 -1.44 18.82
N HIS A 86 -4.05 -2.67 19.27
CA HIS A 86 -5.20 -3.11 20.05
C HIS A 86 -4.76 -3.83 21.33
N HIS A 87 -4.56 -5.13 21.28
CA HIS A 87 -4.28 -5.96 22.47
C HIS A 87 -3.20 -7.02 22.19
N ALA A 88 -2.63 -7.56 23.28
CA ALA A 88 -1.50 -8.48 23.19
C ALA A 88 -1.85 -9.84 22.56
N ALA A 89 -3.10 -10.34 22.74
CA ALA A 89 -3.53 -11.62 22.17
C ALA A 89 -3.51 -11.59 20.64
N GLU A 90 -3.96 -10.49 20.01
CA GLU A 90 -3.89 -10.31 18.57
C GLU A 90 -2.43 -10.29 18.07
N ALA A 91 -1.58 -9.52 18.74
CA ALA A 91 -0.16 -9.43 18.39
C ALA A 91 0.52 -10.82 18.51
N ALA A 92 0.25 -11.54 19.59
CA ALA A 92 0.78 -12.89 19.82
C ALA A 92 0.42 -13.85 18.67
N ALA A 93 -0.85 -13.90 18.28
CA ALA A 93 -1.29 -14.74 17.17
C ALA A 93 -0.60 -14.34 15.85
N LYS A 94 -0.56 -13.05 15.51
CA LYS A 94 0.07 -12.55 14.29
C LYS A 94 1.57 -12.81 14.24
N MET A 95 2.28 -12.68 15.36
CA MET A 95 3.71 -12.97 15.44
C MET A 95 4.02 -14.46 15.22
N CYS A 96 3.09 -15.37 15.56
CA CYS A 96 3.22 -16.79 15.29
C CYS A 96 3.09 -17.14 13.79
N PHE A 97 2.26 -16.43 13.03
CA PHE A 97 1.89 -16.83 11.67
C PHE A 97 3.05 -16.84 10.68
N GLY A 98 3.96 -15.85 10.76
CA GLY A 98 4.99 -15.62 9.75
C GLY A 98 5.92 -16.82 9.53
N ASN A 99 6.41 -17.41 10.61
CA ASN A 99 7.33 -18.56 10.57
C ASN A 99 6.72 -19.86 11.16
N GLY A 100 5.44 -19.84 11.54
CA GLY A 100 4.78 -21.00 12.14
C GLY A 100 5.30 -21.34 13.54
N VAL A 101 5.95 -20.40 14.22
CA VAL A 101 6.51 -20.58 15.56
C VAL A 101 5.38 -20.43 16.59
N GLY A 102 5.22 -21.44 17.43
CA GLY A 102 4.20 -21.42 18.47
C GLY A 102 4.59 -20.61 19.69
N LEU A 103 3.64 -20.50 20.62
CA LEU A 103 3.78 -19.68 21.83
C LEU A 103 3.12 -20.35 23.03
N THR A 104 3.84 -20.43 24.13
CA THR A 104 3.29 -20.77 25.44
C THR A 104 3.29 -19.55 26.35
N LEU A 105 2.10 -19.19 26.85
CA LEU A 105 1.86 -18.06 27.75
C LEU A 105 1.76 -18.57 29.20
N ASP A 106 2.88 -18.89 29.80
CA ASP A 106 3.02 -19.42 31.15
C ASP A 106 3.36 -18.36 32.21
N GLY A 107 3.70 -17.15 31.76
CA GLY A 107 3.91 -15.98 32.63
C GLY A 107 2.66 -15.09 32.80
N VAL A 108 1.50 -15.53 32.36
CA VAL A 108 0.24 -14.78 32.45
C VAL A 108 -0.63 -15.36 33.56
N SER A 109 -0.79 -14.62 34.65
CA SER A 109 -1.68 -15.00 35.76
C SER A 109 -3.16 -14.75 35.50
N GLU A 110 -3.47 -13.71 34.73
CA GLU A 110 -4.83 -13.29 34.37
C GLU A 110 -4.95 -13.19 32.86
N PRO A 111 -5.50 -14.22 32.16
CA PRO A 111 -5.60 -14.25 30.70
C PRO A 111 -6.35 -13.06 30.11
N ASP A 112 -7.32 -12.48 30.82
CA ASP A 112 -8.10 -11.33 30.37
C ASP A 112 -7.24 -10.09 30.11
N MET A 113 -6.09 -9.98 30.77
CA MET A 113 -5.15 -8.88 30.50
C MET A 113 -4.65 -8.86 29.06
N LEU A 114 -4.58 -10.02 28.40
CA LEU A 114 -4.13 -10.10 27.02
C LEU A 114 -5.09 -9.44 26.03
N PHE A 115 -6.34 -9.26 26.41
CA PHE A 115 -7.41 -8.66 25.61
C PHE A 115 -7.68 -7.18 25.97
N ALA A 116 -7.01 -6.67 27.00
CA ALA A 116 -7.11 -5.25 27.34
C ALA A 116 -6.45 -4.37 26.26
N PRO A 117 -7.01 -3.19 25.96
CA PRO A 117 -6.38 -2.22 25.06
C PRO A 117 -5.01 -1.77 25.59
N MET A 118 -3.98 -1.85 24.75
CA MET A 118 -2.60 -1.53 25.12
C MET A 118 -1.91 -0.69 24.02
N HIS A 119 -2.49 0.44 23.68
CA HIS A 119 -1.92 1.34 22.67
C HIS A 119 -0.50 1.79 23.05
N GLY A 120 0.44 1.69 22.10
CA GLY A 120 1.83 2.09 22.31
C GLY A 120 2.69 1.07 23.06
N ALA A 121 2.14 -0.08 23.47
CA ALA A 121 2.91 -1.18 23.99
C ALA A 121 3.58 -1.99 22.87
N PHE A 122 4.53 -2.84 23.24
CA PHE A 122 5.19 -3.77 22.32
C PHE A 122 5.14 -5.19 22.87
N LEU A 123 4.86 -6.13 21.99
CA LEU A 123 5.13 -7.54 22.21
C LEU A 123 6.47 -7.86 21.54
N LEU A 124 7.38 -8.47 22.31
CA LEU A 124 8.78 -8.62 21.96
C LEU A 124 9.19 -10.10 22.04
N GLU A 125 9.94 -10.58 21.06
CA GLU A 125 10.75 -11.79 21.19
C GLU A 125 12.15 -11.39 21.63
N CYS A 126 12.61 -11.98 22.74
CA CYS A 126 13.85 -11.55 23.40
C CYS A 126 14.77 -12.72 23.76
N THR A 127 16.07 -12.45 23.82
CA THR A 127 17.07 -13.36 24.40
C THR A 127 17.23 -13.17 25.91
N ALA A 128 16.84 -11.98 26.42
CA ALA A 128 16.81 -11.63 27.83
C ALA A 128 15.64 -10.66 28.09
N VAL A 129 15.08 -10.64 29.29
CA VAL A 129 13.95 -9.76 29.61
C VAL A 129 14.42 -8.31 29.63
N PRO A 130 13.87 -7.42 28.76
CA PRO A 130 14.21 -6.00 28.79
C PRO A 130 13.78 -5.32 30.10
N ALA A 131 14.49 -4.26 30.48
CA ALA A 131 14.15 -3.49 31.68
C ALA A 131 12.71 -2.94 31.59
N GLY A 132 11.90 -3.21 32.61
CA GLY A 132 10.50 -2.79 32.69
C GLY A 132 9.52 -3.62 31.86
N ALA A 133 9.98 -4.65 31.18
CA ALA A 133 9.12 -5.58 30.46
C ALA A 133 8.63 -6.72 31.39
N LEU A 134 7.40 -7.17 31.13
CA LEU A 134 6.84 -8.37 31.74
C LEU A 134 7.10 -9.57 30.82
N CYS A 135 7.81 -10.60 31.29
CA CYS A 135 7.89 -11.85 30.56
C CYS A 135 6.56 -12.59 30.68
N ILE A 136 5.89 -12.81 29.57
CA ILE A 136 4.56 -13.43 29.52
C ILE A 136 4.58 -14.87 29.01
N GLY A 137 5.72 -15.35 28.50
CA GLY A 137 5.84 -16.69 27.98
C GLY A 137 7.10 -16.92 27.16
N HIS A 138 7.06 -17.94 26.34
CA HIS A 138 8.17 -18.33 25.47
C HIS A 138 7.67 -18.95 24.16
N THR A 139 8.46 -18.80 23.11
CA THR A 139 8.20 -19.41 21.81
C THR A 139 8.51 -20.91 21.80
N THR A 140 7.74 -21.69 21.00
CA THR A 140 7.84 -23.14 20.93
C THR A 140 7.85 -23.67 19.51
N ASP A 141 8.31 -24.91 19.33
CA ASP A 141 8.22 -25.64 18.06
C ASP A 141 6.82 -26.23 17.80
N ASP A 142 5.94 -26.29 18.83
CA ASP A 142 4.55 -26.69 18.65
C ASP A 142 3.78 -25.58 17.97
N PRO A 143 3.21 -25.76 16.75
CA PRO A 143 2.50 -24.72 16.00
C PRO A 143 1.13 -24.42 16.62
N ALA A 144 1.13 -23.93 17.84
CA ALA A 144 -0.06 -23.57 18.62
C ALA A 144 0.23 -22.41 19.57
N VAL A 145 -0.82 -21.73 20.00
CA VAL A 145 -0.79 -20.85 21.17
C VAL A 145 -1.38 -21.62 22.36
N VAL A 146 -0.62 -21.69 23.44
CA VAL A 146 -1.02 -22.35 24.69
C VAL A 146 -1.12 -21.32 25.80
N CYS A 147 -2.25 -21.29 26.51
CA CYS A 147 -2.47 -20.41 27.66
C CYS A 147 -3.37 -21.10 28.70
N GLY A 148 -2.96 -21.14 29.95
CA GLY A 148 -3.78 -21.70 31.04
C GLY A 148 -4.21 -23.17 30.85
N GLY A 149 -3.51 -23.94 30.02
CA GLY A 149 -3.87 -25.32 29.66
C GLY A 149 -4.69 -25.44 28.36
N ASP A 150 -5.25 -24.37 27.87
CA ASP A 150 -5.90 -24.33 26.56
C ASP A 150 -4.87 -24.27 25.45
N ARG A 151 -5.09 -25.05 24.38
CA ARG A 151 -4.22 -25.13 23.21
C ARG A 151 -5.02 -24.81 21.95
N VAL A 152 -4.65 -23.75 21.24
CA VAL A 152 -5.25 -23.36 19.97
C VAL A 152 -4.22 -23.50 18.85
N PRO A 153 -4.43 -24.40 17.87
CA PRO A 153 -3.54 -24.57 16.73
C PRO A 153 -3.47 -23.30 15.87
N LEU A 154 -2.30 -23.02 15.29
CA LEU A 154 -2.08 -21.81 14.50
C LEU A 154 -2.90 -21.78 13.22
N ASP A 155 -3.19 -22.92 12.59
CA ASP A 155 -4.07 -23.01 11.43
C ASP A 155 -5.48 -22.50 11.74
N LYS A 156 -6.05 -22.90 12.88
CA LYS A 156 -7.35 -22.40 13.32
C LYS A 156 -7.35 -20.88 13.59
N LEU A 157 -6.29 -20.37 14.22
CA LEU A 157 -6.14 -18.94 14.45
C LEU A 157 -6.00 -18.18 13.14
N TYR A 158 -5.22 -18.73 12.20
CA TYR A 158 -5.03 -18.11 10.89
C TYR A 158 -6.32 -18.13 10.06
N ASP A 159 -7.05 -19.25 10.05
CA ASP A 159 -8.33 -19.34 9.33
C ASP A 159 -9.35 -18.35 9.88
N ALA A 160 -9.42 -18.17 11.21
CA ALA A 160 -10.27 -17.17 11.83
C ALA A 160 -9.85 -15.74 11.46
N PHE A 161 -8.55 -15.46 11.39
CA PHE A 161 -8.01 -14.16 11.00
C PHE A 161 -8.23 -13.86 9.51
N ALA A 162 -7.83 -14.78 8.63
CA ALA A 162 -7.91 -14.60 7.18
C ALA A 162 -9.35 -14.71 6.66
N GLY A 163 -10.18 -15.53 7.29
CA GLY A 163 -11.54 -15.80 6.87
C GLY A 163 -12.56 -14.70 7.14
N THR A 164 -12.21 -13.71 7.96
CA THR A 164 -13.16 -12.65 8.39
C THR A 164 -13.82 -11.92 7.23
N LEU A 165 -13.08 -11.63 6.18
CA LEU A 165 -13.57 -10.91 5.00
C LEU A 165 -13.65 -11.79 3.74
N GLU A 166 -13.40 -13.11 3.84
CA GLU A 166 -13.28 -14.00 2.68
C GLU A 166 -14.56 -14.04 1.82
N SER A 167 -15.74 -13.90 2.44
CA SER A 167 -17.02 -13.88 1.72
C SER A 167 -17.25 -12.60 0.91
N VAL A 168 -16.62 -11.49 1.30
CA VAL A 168 -16.78 -10.16 0.68
C VAL A 168 -15.59 -9.82 -0.18
N TYR A 169 -14.40 -10.23 0.27
CA TYR A 169 -13.13 -9.94 -0.37
C TYR A 169 -12.25 -11.20 -0.40
N PRO A 170 -12.47 -12.10 -1.35
CA PRO A 170 -11.76 -13.37 -1.43
C PRO A 170 -10.25 -13.18 -1.56
N THR A 171 -9.47 -13.90 -0.77
CA THR A 171 -8.00 -13.90 -0.84
C THR A 171 -7.47 -14.63 -2.07
N ARG A 172 -8.31 -15.46 -2.70
CA ARG A 172 -7.98 -16.19 -3.92
C ARG A 172 -8.99 -15.85 -5.01
N ALA A 173 -8.49 -15.41 -6.15
CA ALA A 173 -9.34 -15.24 -7.32
C ALA A 173 -9.94 -16.60 -7.73
N PRO A 174 -11.20 -16.65 -8.21
CA PRO A 174 -11.75 -17.85 -8.81
C PRO A 174 -10.82 -18.34 -9.91
N GLN A 175 -10.45 -19.61 -9.87
CA GLN A 175 -9.68 -20.20 -10.98
C GLN A 175 -10.58 -20.21 -12.23
N SER A 176 -10.39 -19.21 -13.08
CA SER A 176 -10.95 -19.30 -14.43
C SER A 176 -10.07 -20.24 -15.25
N ALA A 177 -10.68 -21.06 -16.09
CA ALA A 177 -9.97 -21.86 -17.10
C ALA A 177 -9.37 -20.97 -18.20
N SER A 178 -8.80 -19.83 -17.85
CA SER A 178 -8.17 -18.91 -18.79
C SER A 178 -6.87 -19.52 -19.29
N ALA A 179 -6.59 -19.34 -20.57
CA ALA A 179 -5.32 -19.71 -21.17
C ALA A 179 -4.16 -19.13 -20.35
N ALA A 180 -3.06 -19.88 -20.26
CA ALA A 180 -1.86 -19.40 -19.57
C ALA A 180 -1.50 -17.99 -20.04
N PRO A 181 -1.16 -17.08 -19.14
CA PRO A 181 -0.82 -15.70 -19.51
C PRO A 181 0.34 -15.70 -20.49
N ARG A 182 0.22 -14.91 -21.56
CA ARG A 182 1.30 -14.77 -22.53
C ARG A 182 2.52 -14.16 -21.84
N THR A 183 3.63 -14.82 -21.91
CA THR A 183 4.91 -14.30 -21.43
C THR A 183 5.60 -13.56 -22.57
N TYR A 184 5.88 -12.28 -22.34
CA TYR A 184 6.63 -11.46 -23.27
C TYR A 184 8.07 -11.34 -22.77
N SER A 185 9.05 -11.61 -23.62
CA SER A 185 10.45 -11.37 -23.33
C SER A 185 11.05 -10.49 -24.41
N TYR A 186 11.79 -9.47 -24.01
CA TYR A 186 12.58 -8.64 -24.93
C TYR A 186 14.01 -9.14 -24.97
N ALA A 187 14.34 -9.84 -26.04
CA ALA A 187 15.68 -10.46 -26.20
C ALA A 187 16.75 -9.51 -26.78
N ASN A 188 16.32 -8.40 -27.39
CA ASN A 188 17.25 -7.46 -28.04
C ASN A 188 17.74 -6.41 -27.05
N GLY A 189 18.86 -6.66 -26.40
CA GLY A 189 19.51 -5.74 -25.48
C GLY A 189 20.24 -4.55 -26.12
N SER A 190 19.97 -4.23 -27.40
CA SER A 190 20.62 -3.06 -28.04
C SER A 190 19.98 -1.75 -27.53
N ARG A 191 20.63 -1.11 -26.57
CA ARG A 191 20.33 0.25 -26.14
C ARG A 191 21.06 1.30 -26.99
N LYS A 192 21.09 1.11 -28.30
CA LYS A 192 21.68 2.11 -29.19
C LYS A 192 20.83 3.37 -29.12
N ALA A 193 21.42 4.49 -28.69
CA ALA A 193 20.79 5.78 -28.83
C ALA A 193 20.50 6.04 -30.32
N PRO A 194 19.37 6.70 -30.66
CA PRO A 194 19.08 7.04 -32.04
C PRO A 194 20.20 7.90 -32.62
N ALA A 195 20.59 7.62 -33.87
CA ALA A 195 21.67 8.34 -34.55
C ALA A 195 21.30 9.80 -34.83
N VAL A 196 20.01 10.13 -34.83
CA VAL A 196 19.50 11.49 -35.01
C VAL A 196 18.77 11.89 -33.75
N VAL A 197 19.31 12.86 -33.02
CA VAL A 197 18.68 13.50 -31.89
C VAL A 197 18.05 14.81 -32.38
N GLY A 198 16.77 14.77 -32.71
CA GLY A 198 16.01 15.94 -33.11
C GLY A 198 15.18 16.50 -31.97
N GLY A 199 15.57 17.60 -31.37
CA GLY A 199 14.80 18.32 -30.37
C GLY A 199 14.49 17.56 -29.06
N ARG A 200 13.75 18.21 -28.16
CA ARG A 200 13.22 17.57 -26.96
C ARG A 200 11.96 16.76 -27.28
N VAL A 201 11.82 15.60 -26.65
CA VAL A 201 10.61 14.80 -26.76
C VAL A 201 9.47 15.51 -26.03
N LYS A 202 8.39 15.85 -26.73
CA LYS A 202 7.20 16.43 -26.13
C LYS A 202 6.34 15.35 -25.47
N VAL A 203 5.97 15.59 -24.22
CA VAL A 203 5.10 14.73 -23.42
C VAL A 203 3.86 15.50 -23.02
N LEU A 204 2.68 15.00 -23.37
CA LEU A 204 1.40 15.60 -23.01
C LEU A 204 0.79 14.85 -21.84
N ILE A 205 0.49 15.57 -20.76
CA ILE A 205 -0.03 15.04 -19.51
C ILE A 205 -1.42 15.61 -19.26
N PRO A 206 -2.51 14.88 -19.62
CA PRO A 206 -3.86 15.36 -19.36
C PRO A 206 -4.20 15.27 -17.88
N VAL A 207 -4.88 16.30 -17.39
CA VAL A 207 -5.38 16.40 -16.01
C VAL A 207 -6.90 16.48 -16.06
N PHE A 208 -7.53 15.53 -15.42
CA PHE A 208 -8.97 15.41 -15.26
C PHE A 208 -9.37 15.69 -13.81
N PRO A 209 -10.65 15.93 -13.50
CA PRO A 209 -11.09 15.98 -12.11
C PRO A 209 -10.69 14.70 -11.36
N GLY A 210 -9.96 14.87 -10.25
CA GLY A 210 -9.45 13.75 -9.45
C GLY A 210 -8.09 13.19 -9.87
N THR A 211 -7.44 13.74 -10.92
CA THR A 211 -6.04 13.41 -11.26
C THR A 211 -5.09 13.90 -10.18
N ASN A 212 -4.10 13.08 -9.87
CA ASN A 212 -3.01 13.40 -8.94
C ASN A 212 -1.65 13.12 -9.58
N CYS A 213 -0.60 13.74 -9.01
CA CYS A 213 0.80 13.52 -9.39
C CYS A 213 1.20 14.04 -10.77
N GLU A 214 0.42 14.93 -11.38
CA GLU A 214 0.73 15.54 -12.67
C GLU A 214 2.03 16.34 -12.64
N TYR A 215 2.28 17.08 -11.57
CA TYR A 215 3.52 17.85 -11.40
C TYR A 215 4.75 16.96 -11.17
N ASP A 216 4.60 15.90 -10.38
CA ASP A 216 5.69 14.95 -10.16
C ASP A 216 6.01 14.17 -11.44
N THR A 217 4.98 13.83 -12.19
CA THR A 217 5.09 13.20 -13.51
C THR A 217 5.82 14.11 -14.49
N ALA A 218 5.41 15.37 -14.62
CA ALA A 218 6.06 16.34 -15.48
C ALA A 218 7.55 16.50 -15.11
N ARG A 219 7.85 16.68 -13.82
CA ARG A 219 9.21 16.78 -13.32
C ARG A 219 10.07 15.56 -13.63
N ALA A 220 9.49 14.35 -13.61
CA ALA A 220 10.22 13.12 -13.94
C ALA A 220 10.63 13.13 -15.43
N PHE A 221 9.74 13.50 -16.32
CA PHE A 221 10.03 13.63 -17.74
C PHE A 221 11.02 14.76 -18.05
N GLU A 222 10.90 15.91 -17.40
CA GLU A 222 11.85 17.03 -17.53
C GLU A 222 13.26 16.64 -17.10
N LYS A 223 13.40 15.90 -15.98
CA LYS A 223 14.68 15.35 -15.52
C LYS A 223 15.28 14.37 -16.52
N ALA A 224 14.46 13.66 -17.27
CA ALA A 224 14.90 12.78 -18.36
C ALA A 224 15.23 13.54 -19.67
N GLY A 225 15.05 14.86 -19.70
CA GLY A 225 15.36 15.72 -20.85
C GLY A 225 14.20 15.93 -21.81
N ALA A 226 13.00 15.51 -21.45
CA ALA A 226 11.78 15.77 -22.23
C ALA A 226 11.23 17.19 -21.99
N ASP A 227 10.26 17.58 -22.81
CA ASP A 227 9.45 18.79 -22.68
C ASP A 227 8.03 18.37 -22.31
N ALA A 228 7.69 18.51 -21.02
CA ALA A 228 6.44 18.03 -20.47
C ALA A 228 5.42 19.14 -20.35
N GLU A 229 4.25 18.94 -20.96
CA GLU A 229 3.11 19.85 -20.91
C GLU A 229 1.98 19.25 -20.10
N ILE A 230 1.58 19.94 -19.01
CA ILE A 230 0.37 19.62 -18.24
C ILE A 230 -0.83 20.28 -18.92
N PHE A 231 -1.81 19.48 -19.33
CA PHE A 231 -3.01 19.93 -20.00
C PHE A 231 -4.25 19.70 -19.13
N VAL A 232 -4.81 20.76 -18.57
CA VAL A 232 -6.03 20.69 -17.76
C VAL A 232 -7.27 20.58 -18.65
N VAL A 233 -8.02 19.49 -18.50
CA VAL A 233 -9.31 19.32 -19.18
C VAL A 233 -10.38 20.11 -18.44
N ASN A 234 -10.90 21.15 -19.10
CA ASN A 234 -11.97 21.97 -18.55
C ASN A 234 -13.33 21.33 -18.84
N ASN A 235 -14.01 20.88 -17.79
CA ASN A 235 -15.31 20.21 -17.86
C ASN A 235 -16.45 21.00 -17.20
N LEU A 236 -16.27 22.30 -16.96
CA LEU A 236 -17.27 23.15 -16.30
C LEU A 236 -18.53 23.37 -17.13
N SER A 237 -18.44 23.28 -18.46
CA SER A 237 -19.58 23.31 -19.38
C SER A 237 -19.36 22.35 -20.54
N ARG A 238 -20.42 22.07 -21.31
CA ARG A 238 -20.35 21.27 -22.54
C ARG A 238 -19.43 21.93 -23.58
N GLU A 239 -19.50 23.26 -23.70
CA GLU A 239 -18.69 24.03 -24.61
C GLU A 239 -17.22 24.01 -24.24
N SER A 240 -16.89 24.14 -22.94
CA SER A 240 -15.51 24.10 -22.46
C SER A 240 -14.91 22.69 -22.60
N LEU A 241 -15.72 21.64 -22.40
CA LEU A 241 -15.28 20.28 -22.63
C LEU A 241 -15.01 20.03 -24.12
N ALA A 242 -15.90 20.46 -25.01
CA ALA A 242 -15.70 20.34 -26.47
C ALA A 242 -14.47 21.08 -26.96
N GLN A 243 -14.18 22.25 -26.38
CA GLN A 243 -12.94 23.00 -26.66
C GLN A 243 -11.71 22.24 -26.14
N SER A 244 -11.79 21.67 -24.94
CA SER A 244 -10.69 20.85 -24.37
C SER A 244 -10.38 19.63 -25.21
N VAL A 245 -11.39 18.93 -25.71
CA VAL A 245 -11.24 17.79 -26.64
C VAL A 245 -10.44 18.15 -27.86
N LYS A 246 -10.83 19.24 -28.53
CA LYS A 246 -10.14 19.72 -29.76
C LYS A 246 -8.71 20.17 -29.46
N ALA A 247 -8.54 20.99 -28.43
CA ALA A 247 -7.22 21.50 -28.04
C ALA A 247 -6.27 20.38 -27.62
N PHE A 248 -6.77 19.35 -26.92
CA PHE A 248 -5.98 18.17 -26.55
C PHE A 248 -5.54 17.39 -27.80
N ALA A 249 -6.46 17.15 -28.74
CA ALA A 249 -6.12 16.44 -29.96
C ALA A 249 -5.08 17.22 -30.82
N GLU A 250 -5.18 18.55 -30.89
CA GLU A 250 -4.17 19.38 -31.56
C GLU A 250 -2.79 19.26 -30.94
N ARG A 251 -2.69 19.38 -29.60
CA ARG A 251 -1.42 19.23 -28.87
C ARG A 251 -0.87 17.82 -28.93
N GLY A 252 -1.74 16.81 -28.90
CA GLY A 252 -1.37 15.40 -29.04
C GLY A 252 -0.72 15.08 -30.39
N ARG A 253 -1.10 15.79 -31.47
CA ARG A 253 -0.42 15.65 -32.77
C ARG A 253 1.03 16.11 -32.76
N ASP A 254 1.37 17.06 -31.89
CA ASP A 254 2.75 17.55 -31.73
C ASP A 254 3.54 16.76 -30.69
N SER A 255 2.88 15.93 -29.90
CA SER A 255 3.50 15.16 -28.81
C SER A 255 3.97 13.79 -29.29
N ARG A 256 4.98 13.24 -28.63
CA ARG A 256 5.49 11.88 -28.84
C ARG A 256 5.06 10.91 -27.77
N ILE A 257 4.72 11.42 -26.60
CA ILE A 257 4.26 10.62 -25.46
C ILE A 257 2.99 11.27 -24.92
N ILE A 258 1.96 10.46 -24.65
CA ILE A 258 0.82 10.82 -23.83
C ILE A 258 0.94 10.04 -22.53
N MET A 259 1.01 10.77 -21.40
CA MET A 259 1.18 10.18 -20.09
C MET A 259 -0.05 10.44 -19.23
N LEU A 260 -0.75 9.36 -18.85
CA LEU A 260 -1.91 9.39 -17.97
C LEU A 260 -1.46 9.20 -16.52
N PRO A 261 -1.53 10.25 -15.67
CA PRO A 261 -1.18 10.14 -14.26
C PRO A 261 -2.16 9.27 -13.48
N GLY A 262 -1.85 9.06 -12.22
CA GLY A 262 -2.73 8.42 -11.28
C GLY A 262 -3.80 9.35 -10.71
N GLY A 263 -4.51 8.87 -9.71
CA GLY A 263 -5.57 9.57 -9.01
C GLY A 263 -6.85 8.76 -8.92
N PHE A 264 -7.97 9.47 -8.79
CA PHE A 264 -9.32 8.90 -8.67
C PHE A 264 -10.29 9.70 -9.54
N SER A 265 -10.11 9.64 -10.85
CA SER A 265 -10.92 10.41 -11.78
C SER A 265 -12.39 9.96 -11.76
N GLY A 266 -13.27 10.85 -11.31
CA GLY A 266 -14.69 10.60 -11.20
C GLY A 266 -15.10 9.68 -10.03
N GLY A 267 -14.18 9.37 -9.10
CA GLY A 267 -14.39 8.48 -7.97
C GLY A 267 -14.10 7.01 -8.29
N ASP A 268 -13.92 6.21 -7.23
CA ASP A 268 -13.86 4.76 -7.34
C ASP A 268 -15.27 4.20 -7.37
N GLU A 269 -15.57 3.46 -8.43
CA GLU A 269 -16.82 2.71 -8.57
C GLU A 269 -16.52 1.21 -8.60
N PRO A 270 -17.51 0.32 -8.33
CA PRO A 270 -17.30 -1.13 -8.34
C PRO A 270 -16.64 -1.67 -9.60
N ASP A 271 -16.94 -1.07 -10.76
CA ASP A 271 -16.36 -1.43 -12.06
C ASP A 271 -14.98 -0.77 -12.29
N GLY A 272 -14.41 -0.15 -11.26
CA GLY A 272 -13.17 0.62 -11.32
C GLY A 272 -13.38 2.07 -11.79
N SER A 273 -12.45 2.94 -11.41
CA SER A 273 -12.47 4.36 -11.77
C SER A 273 -12.16 4.60 -13.25
N GLY A 274 -12.29 5.84 -13.68
CA GLY A 274 -11.83 6.26 -15.00
C GLY A 274 -12.87 6.35 -16.10
N LYS A 275 -14.16 6.23 -15.79
CA LYS A 275 -15.21 6.34 -16.82
C LYS A 275 -15.17 7.65 -17.59
N PHE A 276 -14.91 8.77 -16.90
CA PHE A 276 -14.82 10.07 -17.54
C PHE A 276 -13.63 10.16 -18.50
N ILE A 277 -12.46 9.69 -18.08
CA ILE A 277 -11.25 9.67 -18.92
C ILE A 277 -11.48 8.75 -20.12
N THR A 278 -12.01 7.54 -19.90
CA THR A 278 -12.33 6.60 -20.97
C THR A 278 -13.28 7.21 -21.99
N SER A 279 -14.32 7.93 -21.55
CA SER A 279 -15.25 8.62 -22.45
C SER A 279 -14.57 9.73 -23.25
N PHE A 280 -13.66 10.49 -22.62
CA PHE A 280 -12.88 11.54 -23.28
C PHE A 280 -11.98 10.95 -24.38
N PHE A 281 -11.28 9.85 -24.10
CA PHE A 281 -10.42 9.19 -25.10
C PHE A 281 -11.18 8.45 -26.19
N ARG A 282 -12.45 8.08 -25.99
CA ARG A 282 -13.34 7.50 -27.03
C ARG A 282 -13.97 8.56 -27.93
N ASN A 283 -13.76 9.84 -27.66
CA ASN A 283 -14.19 10.88 -28.60
C ASN A 283 -13.40 10.77 -29.92
N ASP A 284 -14.07 10.93 -31.04
CA ASP A 284 -13.49 10.71 -32.39
C ASP A 284 -12.18 11.51 -32.60
N TYR A 285 -12.15 12.79 -32.22
CA TYR A 285 -10.95 13.63 -32.37
C TYR A 285 -9.73 13.10 -31.57
N VAL A 286 -10.00 12.59 -30.38
CA VAL A 286 -8.94 12.10 -29.49
C VAL A 286 -8.52 10.68 -29.89
N SER A 287 -9.47 9.82 -30.21
CA SER A 287 -9.19 8.43 -30.63
C SER A 287 -8.42 8.36 -31.95
N GLU A 288 -8.77 9.21 -32.93
CA GLU A 288 -8.01 9.32 -34.18
C GLU A 288 -6.58 9.81 -33.94
N MET A 289 -6.40 10.80 -33.06
CA MET A 289 -5.08 11.31 -32.72
C MET A 289 -4.23 10.25 -32.00
N VAL A 290 -4.84 9.47 -31.09
CA VAL A 290 -4.16 8.36 -30.40
C VAL A 290 -3.76 7.25 -31.39
N ALA A 291 -4.66 6.84 -32.26
CA ALA A 291 -4.35 5.87 -33.32
C ALA A 291 -3.20 6.34 -34.21
N GLU A 292 -3.22 7.61 -34.62
CA GLU A 292 -2.12 8.22 -35.39
C GLU A 292 -0.81 8.21 -34.61
N LEU A 293 -0.85 8.54 -33.31
CA LEU A 293 0.33 8.55 -32.43
C LEU A 293 0.97 7.16 -32.39
N LEU A 294 0.16 6.12 -32.12
CA LEU A 294 0.65 4.76 -31.88
C LEU A 294 1.00 4.02 -33.17
N GLU A 295 0.15 4.13 -34.21
CA GLU A 295 0.29 3.31 -35.43
C GLU A 295 1.18 3.94 -36.50
N LYS A 296 1.20 5.28 -36.60
CA LYS A 296 1.89 6.00 -37.69
C LYS A 296 3.13 6.75 -37.25
N ARG A 297 3.15 7.26 -36.02
CA ARG A 297 4.22 8.14 -35.56
C ARG A 297 5.21 7.47 -34.61
N ASP A 298 5.02 6.16 -34.33
CA ASP A 298 5.84 5.40 -33.37
C ASP A 298 5.93 6.12 -32.01
N GLY A 299 4.80 6.66 -31.56
CA GLY A 299 4.67 7.33 -30.28
C GLY A 299 4.31 6.38 -29.17
N LEU A 300 4.22 6.89 -27.96
CA LEU A 300 3.96 6.07 -26.76
C LEU A 300 2.76 6.61 -25.98
N MET A 301 2.00 5.67 -25.38
CA MET A 301 1.10 5.98 -24.28
C MET A 301 1.57 5.26 -23.02
N CYS A 302 1.51 5.94 -21.90
CA CYS A 302 1.88 5.41 -20.59
C CYS A 302 0.78 5.76 -19.58
N GLY A 303 0.48 4.83 -18.69
CA GLY A 303 -0.51 5.04 -17.62
C GLY A 303 -0.01 4.52 -16.28
N ILE A 304 -0.21 5.28 -15.21
CA ILE A 304 0.14 4.90 -13.85
C ILE A 304 -1.12 4.82 -13.00
N CYS A 305 -1.33 3.72 -12.25
CA CYS A 305 -2.45 3.54 -11.33
C CYS A 305 -3.80 3.75 -12.04
N ASN A 306 -4.50 4.85 -11.78
CA ASN A 306 -5.73 5.21 -12.47
C ASN A 306 -5.52 5.32 -14.00
N GLY A 307 -4.44 5.93 -14.44
CA GLY A 307 -4.09 6.00 -15.86
C GLY A 307 -3.83 4.63 -16.50
N PHE A 308 -3.28 3.66 -15.76
CA PHE A 308 -3.16 2.28 -16.24
C PHE A 308 -4.53 1.62 -16.40
N GLN A 309 -5.44 1.83 -15.44
CA GLN A 309 -6.81 1.33 -15.55
C GLN A 309 -7.53 1.86 -16.79
N GLU A 310 -7.29 3.13 -17.18
CA GLU A 310 -7.82 3.71 -18.40
C GLU A 310 -7.27 3.01 -19.65
N LEU A 311 -5.97 2.78 -19.73
CA LEU A 311 -5.37 2.08 -20.87
C LEU A 311 -6.02 0.71 -21.09
N ILE A 312 -6.21 -0.06 -20.01
CA ILE A 312 -6.89 -1.36 -20.07
C ILE A 312 -8.33 -1.23 -20.56
N LYS A 313 -9.09 -0.23 -20.08
CA LYS A 313 -10.48 0.03 -20.52
C LYS A 313 -10.58 0.51 -21.95
N LEU A 314 -9.55 1.16 -22.46
CA LEU A 314 -9.45 1.59 -23.86
C LEU A 314 -8.99 0.45 -24.79
N GLY A 315 -8.42 -0.62 -24.25
CA GLY A 315 -7.85 -1.72 -25.01
C GLY A 315 -6.46 -1.43 -25.58
N LEU A 316 -5.71 -0.56 -24.91
CA LEU A 316 -4.37 -0.08 -25.27
C LEU A 316 -3.27 -0.76 -24.47
#